data_b3f4899315c0b8c5855f0364ac7def67
#
_entry.id   b3f4899315c0b8c5855f0364ac7def67
#
_cell.length_a   1.000
_cell.length_b   1.000
_cell.length_c   1.000
_cell.angle_alpha   90.00
_cell.angle_beta   90.00
_cell.angle_gamma   90.00
#
_symmetry.space_group_name_H-M   'P 1'
#
loop_
_entity.id
_entity.type
_entity.pdbx_description
1 polymer ?
#
loop_
_entity_poly.entity_id
_entity_poly.type
_entity_poly.pdbx_seq_one_letter_code
_entity_poly.pdbx_strand_id
1 'polypeptide(L)'
;MADRSYLDWPFFEKSHRKLAQELDDWCRQMKWPHHGDSVDATDEACRQRVQLLAEGEWLRWCVPREYGGKHESLDVRSLCLIRETLARYDALADFSFAMQGLGSGAISLYGNSEQKQNILEEVSAGRMIAGFALSEPDAGSDVAAMNSKAFSTTEGWKVNGEKSWISNGGLSLIHI
;
A
#
# COMPACT_ATOMS: atom_id res chain seq x y z
N MET A 1 23.99 2.09 -13.47
CA MET A 1 22.66 1.66 -13.98
C MET A 1 22.30 0.41 -13.21
N ALA A 2 21.09 0.30 -12.66
CA ALA A 2 20.68 -0.90 -11.94
C ALA A 2 20.61 -2.11 -12.90
N ASP A 3 21.06 -3.29 -12.44
CA ASP A 3 20.90 -4.52 -13.20
C ASP A 3 19.42 -4.87 -13.33
N ARG A 4 18.96 -5.12 -14.54
CA ARG A 4 17.58 -5.48 -14.89
C ARG A 4 17.50 -6.81 -15.65
N SER A 5 18.59 -7.56 -15.71
CA SER A 5 18.67 -8.83 -16.43
C SER A 5 17.66 -9.87 -15.92
N TYR A 6 17.23 -9.75 -14.66
CA TYR A 6 16.20 -10.60 -14.09
C TYR A 6 14.85 -10.51 -14.81
N LEU A 7 14.55 -9.40 -15.50
CA LEU A 7 13.33 -9.27 -16.30
C LEU A 7 13.27 -10.25 -17.48
N ASP A 8 14.38 -10.83 -17.88
CA ASP A 8 14.46 -11.86 -18.92
C ASP A 8 14.22 -13.27 -18.36
N TRP A 9 14.10 -13.41 -17.06
CA TRP A 9 13.83 -14.69 -16.43
C TRP A 9 12.40 -15.18 -16.77
N PRO A 10 12.17 -16.51 -16.75
CA PRO A 10 10.89 -17.10 -17.15
C PRO A 10 9.70 -16.73 -16.26
N PHE A 11 9.95 -16.09 -15.12
CA PHE A 11 8.90 -15.58 -14.21
C PHE A 11 8.20 -14.34 -14.73
N PHE A 12 8.82 -13.58 -15.64
CA PHE A 12 8.30 -12.31 -16.12
C PHE A 12 7.80 -12.41 -17.58
N GLU A 13 6.60 -11.93 -17.79
CA GLU A 13 5.93 -11.83 -19.06
C GLU A 13 6.24 -10.50 -19.76
N LYS A 14 5.80 -10.34 -21.01
CA LYS A 14 5.95 -9.07 -21.74
C LYS A 14 5.26 -7.90 -21.02
N SER A 15 4.12 -8.17 -20.38
CA SER A 15 3.37 -7.19 -19.58
C SER A 15 4.19 -6.64 -18.40
N HIS A 16 4.92 -7.50 -17.71
CA HIS A 16 5.79 -7.09 -16.60
C HIS A 16 6.97 -6.23 -17.07
N ARG A 17 7.60 -6.58 -18.19
CA ARG A 17 8.67 -5.77 -18.79
C ARG A 17 8.16 -4.39 -19.21
N LYS A 18 6.96 -4.35 -19.81
CA LYS A 18 6.30 -3.09 -20.18
C LYS A 18 6.01 -2.24 -18.95
N LEU A 19 5.41 -2.82 -17.91
CA LEU A 19 5.14 -2.17 -16.63
C LEU A 19 6.43 -1.55 -16.04
N ALA A 20 7.49 -2.35 -15.94
CA ALA A 20 8.77 -1.89 -15.38
C ALA A 20 9.37 -0.73 -16.18
N GLN A 21 9.21 -0.71 -17.50
CA GLN A 21 9.66 0.38 -18.35
C GLN A 21 8.79 1.63 -18.18
N GLU A 22 7.48 1.49 -18.23
CA GLU A 22 6.53 2.61 -18.08
C GLU A 22 6.69 3.32 -16.74
N LEU A 23 6.84 2.56 -15.65
CA LEU A 23 7.08 3.12 -14.34
C LEU A 23 8.44 3.82 -14.22
N ASP A 24 9.49 3.21 -14.76
CA ASP A 24 10.83 3.81 -14.77
C ASP A 24 10.84 5.16 -15.52
N ASP A 25 10.18 5.22 -16.67
CA ASP A 25 10.04 6.45 -17.45
C ASP A 25 9.22 7.52 -16.73
N TRP A 26 8.14 7.12 -16.06
CA TRP A 26 7.35 8.00 -15.21
C TRP A 26 8.17 8.53 -14.04
N CYS A 27 8.86 7.66 -13.31
CA CYS A 27 9.70 8.07 -12.17
C CYS A 27 10.81 9.06 -12.56
N ARG A 28 11.40 8.92 -13.76
CA ARG A 28 12.42 9.86 -14.25
C ARG A 28 11.90 11.26 -14.48
N GLN A 29 10.63 11.40 -14.82
CA GLN A 29 9.99 12.70 -15.07
C GLN A 29 9.52 13.35 -13.78
N MET A 30 9.39 12.59 -12.70
CA MET A 30 8.90 13.08 -11.42
C MET A 30 9.95 13.92 -10.70
N LYS A 31 9.48 15.02 -10.11
CA LYS A 31 10.24 15.82 -9.16
C LYS A 31 9.77 15.43 -7.77
N TRP A 32 10.48 14.50 -7.16
CA TRP A 32 10.16 14.01 -5.82
C TRP A 32 10.35 15.13 -4.79
N PRO A 33 9.32 15.47 -4.00
CA PRO A 33 9.43 16.54 -3.02
C PRO A 33 10.44 16.18 -1.92
N HIS A 34 11.32 17.11 -1.60
CA HIS A 34 12.13 17.00 -0.39
C HIS A 34 11.26 17.20 0.85
N HIS A 35 11.58 16.51 1.92
CA HIS A 35 10.91 16.68 3.20
C HIS A 35 11.92 16.86 4.33
N GLY A 36 11.50 17.51 5.41
CA GLY A 36 12.28 17.60 6.64
C GLY A 36 12.22 16.31 7.47
N ASP A 37 13.01 16.26 8.54
CA ASP A 37 13.16 15.06 9.39
C ASP A 37 12.12 14.99 10.52
N SER A 38 11.21 15.97 10.64
CA SER A 38 10.14 15.91 11.64
C SER A 38 9.04 14.93 11.24
N VAL A 39 8.31 14.41 12.22
CA VAL A 39 7.19 13.51 12.00
C VAL A 39 6.16 14.17 11.09
N ASP A 40 5.75 15.42 11.40
CA ASP A 40 4.75 16.14 10.60
C ASP A 40 5.20 16.35 9.14
N ALA A 41 6.49 16.65 8.92
CA ALA A 41 7.04 16.80 7.57
C ALA A 41 7.06 15.47 6.82
N THR A 42 7.37 14.38 7.50
CA THR A 42 7.33 13.02 6.92
C THR A 42 5.91 12.61 6.60
N ASP A 43 4.97 12.87 7.48
CA ASP A 43 3.55 12.60 7.30
C ASP A 43 2.98 13.35 6.09
N GLU A 44 3.28 14.63 5.97
CA GLU A 44 2.88 15.43 4.81
C GLU A 44 3.53 14.91 3.52
N ALA A 45 4.79 14.53 3.59
CA ALA A 45 5.49 13.93 2.47
C ALA A 45 4.86 12.59 2.03
N CYS A 46 4.38 11.76 2.96
CA CYS A 46 3.63 10.54 2.63
C CYS A 46 2.32 10.87 1.92
N ARG A 47 1.54 11.85 2.39
CA ARG A 47 0.30 12.30 1.72
C ARG A 47 0.58 12.72 0.28
N GLN A 48 1.61 13.52 0.06
CA GLN A 48 2.01 13.98 -1.26
C GLN A 48 2.38 12.82 -2.18
N ARG A 49 3.12 11.79 -1.69
CA ARG A 49 3.45 10.61 -2.48
C ARG A 49 2.22 9.79 -2.85
N VAL A 50 1.29 9.62 -1.91
CA VAL A 50 0.00 8.95 -2.21
C VAL A 50 -0.75 9.69 -3.33
N GLN A 51 -0.79 11.02 -3.29
CA GLN A 51 -1.43 11.83 -4.35
C GLN A 51 -0.71 11.65 -5.70
N LEU A 52 0.61 11.78 -5.75
CA LEU A 52 1.39 11.60 -6.97
C LEU A 52 1.22 10.20 -7.57
N LEU A 53 1.20 9.17 -6.73
CA LEU A 53 0.97 7.78 -7.14
C LEU A 53 -0.46 7.57 -7.66
N ALA A 54 -1.45 8.25 -7.07
CA ALA A 54 -2.83 8.22 -7.54
C ALA A 54 -2.99 8.91 -8.91
N GLU A 55 -2.43 10.12 -9.07
CA GLU A 55 -2.41 10.86 -10.34
C GLU A 55 -1.74 10.07 -11.47
N GLY A 56 -0.66 9.36 -11.16
CA GLY A 56 0.00 8.42 -12.07
C GLY A 56 -0.73 7.09 -12.26
N GLU A 57 -1.88 6.89 -11.63
CA GLU A 57 -2.67 5.64 -11.63
C GLU A 57 -1.91 4.40 -11.07
N TRP A 58 -0.81 4.61 -10.34
CA TRP A 58 -0.01 3.49 -9.80
C TRP A 58 -0.69 2.80 -8.63
N LEU A 59 -1.50 3.50 -7.83
CA LEU A 59 -2.25 2.88 -6.72
C LEU A 59 -3.30 1.87 -7.20
N ARG A 60 -3.73 1.95 -8.47
CA ARG A 60 -4.65 0.98 -9.07
C ARG A 60 -4.07 -0.44 -9.17
N TRP A 61 -2.76 -0.62 -8.94
CA TRP A 61 -2.15 -1.94 -8.83
C TRP A 61 -2.35 -2.59 -7.45
N CYS A 62 -2.79 -1.82 -6.45
CA CYS A 62 -3.01 -2.28 -5.08
C CYS A 62 -4.37 -2.95 -4.87
N VAL A 63 -5.31 -2.82 -5.79
CA VAL A 63 -6.70 -3.30 -5.64
C VAL A 63 -7.16 -4.10 -6.86
N PRO A 64 -8.17 -5.00 -6.72
CA PRO A 64 -8.74 -5.72 -7.85
C PRO A 64 -9.46 -4.81 -8.84
N ARG A 65 -9.58 -5.25 -10.10
CA ARG A 65 -10.20 -4.50 -11.22
C ARG A 65 -11.64 -4.08 -10.92
N GLU A 66 -12.40 -4.93 -10.28
CA GLU A 66 -13.79 -4.64 -9.88
C GLU A 66 -13.91 -3.35 -9.06
N TYR A 67 -12.84 -2.99 -8.33
CA TYR A 67 -12.76 -1.80 -7.47
C TYR A 67 -11.77 -0.76 -8.01
N GLY A 68 -11.66 -0.64 -9.32
CA GLY A 68 -10.83 0.37 -9.99
C GLY A 68 -9.39 -0.06 -10.27
N GLY A 69 -9.01 -1.30 -9.99
CA GLY A 69 -7.66 -1.81 -10.20
C GLY A 69 -7.31 -2.14 -11.65
N LYS A 70 -6.05 -2.49 -11.88
CA LYS A 70 -5.51 -2.85 -13.21
C LYS A 70 -5.72 -4.34 -13.56
N HIS A 71 -5.80 -5.23 -12.58
CA HIS A 71 -5.92 -6.69 -12.75
C HIS A 71 -7.12 -7.27 -12.02
N GLU A 72 -7.62 -8.41 -12.48
CA GLU A 72 -8.71 -9.15 -11.83
C GLU A 72 -8.38 -9.51 -10.37
N SER A 73 -7.12 -9.90 -10.13
CA SER A 73 -6.57 -10.20 -8.81
C SER A 73 -5.20 -9.55 -8.66
N LEU A 74 -4.69 -9.45 -7.43
CA LEU A 74 -3.37 -8.88 -7.16
C LEU A 74 -2.30 -9.76 -7.81
N ASP A 75 -1.50 -9.17 -8.70
CA ASP A 75 -0.32 -9.81 -9.28
C ASP A 75 0.93 -9.42 -8.49
N VAL A 76 1.40 -10.34 -7.67
CA VAL A 76 2.56 -10.12 -6.78
C VAL A 76 3.82 -9.72 -7.55
N ARG A 77 4.03 -10.25 -8.77
CA ARG A 77 5.19 -9.91 -9.61
C ARG A 77 5.15 -8.43 -10.01
N SER A 78 3.98 -7.94 -10.43
CA SER A 78 3.78 -6.51 -10.73
C SER A 78 4.03 -5.65 -9.49
N LEU A 79 3.50 -6.04 -8.32
CA LEU A 79 3.71 -5.31 -7.07
C LEU A 79 5.21 -5.25 -6.70
N CYS A 80 5.95 -6.35 -6.84
CA CYS A 80 7.40 -6.36 -6.59
C CYS A 80 8.15 -5.42 -7.54
N LEU A 81 7.83 -5.43 -8.83
CA LEU A 81 8.46 -4.55 -9.83
C LEU A 81 8.17 -3.07 -9.56
N ILE A 82 6.94 -2.75 -9.16
CA ILE A 82 6.54 -1.38 -8.80
C ILE A 82 7.34 -0.93 -7.59
N ARG A 83 7.36 -1.71 -6.53
CA ARG A 83 8.09 -1.40 -5.30
C ARG A 83 9.58 -1.22 -5.53
N GLU A 84 10.22 -2.16 -6.22
CA GLU A 84 11.64 -2.06 -6.55
C GLU A 84 11.94 -0.80 -7.37
N THR A 85 11.10 -0.48 -8.35
CA THR A 85 11.31 0.70 -9.18
C THR A 85 11.13 1.98 -8.37
N LEU A 86 10.05 2.12 -7.61
CA LEU A 86 9.80 3.29 -6.75
C LEU A 86 10.94 3.50 -5.74
N ALA A 87 11.39 2.43 -5.05
CA ALA A 87 12.45 2.51 -4.05
C ALA A 87 13.78 3.03 -4.62
N ARG A 88 14.06 2.83 -5.90
CA ARG A 88 15.27 3.37 -6.56
C ARG A 88 15.23 4.88 -6.75
N TYR A 89 14.04 5.47 -6.86
CA TYR A 89 13.86 6.89 -7.11
C TYR A 89 13.50 7.67 -5.84
N ASP A 90 12.57 7.12 -5.05
CA ASP A 90 12.13 7.71 -3.78
C ASP A 90 11.62 6.60 -2.84
N ALA A 91 12.38 6.32 -1.78
CA ALA A 91 12.06 5.25 -0.83
C ALA A 91 10.72 5.50 -0.10
N LEU A 92 10.35 6.76 0.10
CA LEU A 92 9.08 7.11 0.74
C LEU A 92 7.90 6.90 -0.21
N ALA A 93 8.09 7.02 -1.53
CA ALA A 93 7.08 6.65 -2.52
C ALA A 93 6.85 5.13 -2.55
N ASP A 94 7.92 4.31 -2.48
CA ASP A 94 7.77 2.85 -2.32
C ASP A 94 7.01 2.52 -1.04
N PHE A 95 7.40 3.14 0.07
CA PHE A 95 6.74 2.94 1.35
C PHE A 95 5.26 3.30 1.29
N SER A 96 4.92 4.47 0.73
CA SER A 96 3.53 4.91 0.56
C SER A 96 2.72 3.93 -0.30
N PHE A 97 3.27 3.47 -1.42
CA PHE A 97 2.66 2.45 -2.27
C PHE A 97 2.44 1.12 -1.53
N ALA A 98 3.48 0.65 -0.82
CA ALA A 98 3.42 -0.60 -0.07
C ALA A 98 2.33 -0.58 1.00
N MET A 99 2.19 0.54 1.73
CA MET A 99 1.18 0.69 2.78
C MET A 99 -0.24 0.72 2.22
N GLN A 100 -0.47 1.32 1.05
CA GLN A 100 -1.77 1.28 0.38
C GLN A 100 -2.16 -0.18 0.07
N GLY A 101 -1.27 -0.98 -0.49
CA GLY A 101 -1.52 -2.38 -0.83
C GLY A 101 -1.65 -3.28 0.41
N LEU A 102 -0.78 -3.11 1.41
CA LEU A 102 -0.80 -3.92 2.62
C LEU A 102 -2.03 -3.63 3.47
N GLY A 103 -2.33 -2.35 3.70
CA GLY A 103 -3.45 -1.94 4.55
C GLY A 103 -4.82 -2.20 3.91
N SER A 104 -4.93 -2.27 2.58
CA SER A 104 -6.18 -2.66 1.89
C SER A 104 -6.26 -4.17 1.59
N GLY A 105 -5.17 -4.89 1.74
CA GLY A 105 -5.06 -6.30 1.35
C GLY A 105 -6.04 -7.22 2.07
N ALA A 106 -6.22 -7.05 3.37
CA ALA A 106 -7.18 -7.84 4.15
C ALA A 106 -8.62 -7.60 3.67
N ILE A 107 -8.97 -6.36 3.32
CA ILE A 107 -10.29 -6.03 2.77
C ILE A 107 -10.44 -6.63 1.38
N SER A 108 -9.42 -6.55 0.52
CA SER A 108 -9.43 -7.15 -0.82
C SER A 108 -9.71 -8.65 -0.77
N LEU A 109 -9.11 -9.35 0.21
CA LEU A 109 -9.21 -10.81 0.34
C LEU A 109 -10.49 -11.25 1.07
N TYR A 110 -10.84 -10.60 2.16
CA TYR A 110 -11.82 -11.10 3.12
C TYR A 110 -12.98 -10.14 3.40
N GLY A 111 -12.93 -8.90 2.94
CA GLY A 111 -14.01 -7.94 3.11
C GLY A 111 -15.30 -8.39 2.43
N ASN A 112 -16.46 -8.00 2.96
CA ASN A 112 -17.72 -8.14 2.27
C ASN A 112 -17.85 -7.13 1.11
N SER A 113 -18.88 -7.26 0.28
CA SER A 113 -19.05 -6.40 -0.91
C SER A 113 -19.13 -4.91 -0.56
N GLU A 114 -19.83 -4.57 0.52
CA GLU A 114 -19.97 -3.18 0.99
C GLU A 114 -18.62 -2.60 1.43
N GLN A 115 -17.86 -3.35 2.23
CA GLN A 115 -16.52 -2.92 2.67
C GLN A 115 -15.59 -2.74 1.48
N LYS A 116 -15.58 -3.66 0.54
CA LYS A 116 -14.75 -3.58 -0.67
C LYS A 116 -15.11 -2.36 -1.52
N GLN A 117 -16.39 -2.15 -1.76
CA GLN A 117 -16.87 -1.02 -2.57
C GLN A 117 -16.56 0.32 -1.92
N ASN A 118 -16.78 0.46 -0.62
CA ASN A 118 -16.60 1.72 0.09
C ASN A 118 -15.12 2.10 0.31
N ILE A 119 -14.21 1.12 0.32
CA ILE A 119 -12.82 1.34 0.72
C ILE A 119 -11.85 1.21 -0.45
N LEU A 120 -11.95 0.17 -1.28
CA LEU A 120 -10.92 -0.12 -2.27
C LEU A 120 -10.86 0.92 -3.39
N GLU A 121 -12.00 1.48 -3.79
CA GLU A 121 -12.04 2.57 -4.77
C GLU A 121 -11.37 3.84 -4.22
N GLU A 122 -11.61 4.16 -2.95
CA GLU A 122 -11.02 5.32 -2.29
C GLU A 122 -9.49 5.17 -2.12
N VAL A 123 -9.03 3.95 -1.80
CA VAL A 123 -7.59 3.61 -1.72
C VAL A 123 -6.94 3.72 -3.09
N SER A 124 -7.55 3.15 -4.13
CA SER A 124 -7.01 3.17 -5.50
C SER A 124 -6.92 4.58 -6.08
N ALA A 125 -7.82 5.46 -5.66
CA ALA A 125 -7.86 6.87 -6.05
C ALA A 125 -7.01 7.78 -5.15
N GLY A 126 -6.36 7.25 -4.12
CA GLY A 126 -5.53 8.00 -3.17
C GLY A 126 -6.31 8.93 -2.24
N ARG A 127 -7.64 8.80 -2.18
CA ARG A 127 -8.49 9.58 -1.27
C ARG A 127 -8.50 9.03 0.15
N MET A 128 -8.22 7.74 0.32
CA MET A 128 -7.99 7.10 1.62
C MET A 128 -6.55 6.61 1.73
N ILE A 129 -5.92 6.89 2.88
CA ILE A 129 -4.59 6.38 3.21
C ILE A 129 -4.77 5.16 4.11
N ALA A 130 -4.14 4.06 3.72
CA ALA A 130 -4.21 2.80 4.44
C ALA A 130 -3.06 2.64 5.44
N GLY A 131 -3.36 2.02 6.58
CA GLY A 131 -2.39 1.54 7.55
C GLY A 131 -2.65 0.08 7.89
N PHE A 132 -1.64 -0.62 8.39
CA PHE A 132 -1.75 -2.01 8.80
C PHE A 132 -1.27 -2.18 10.23
N ALA A 133 -2.21 -2.40 11.15
CA ALA A 133 -1.97 -2.47 12.59
C ALA A 133 -1.86 -3.93 13.05
N LEU A 134 -0.67 -4.53 12.97
CA LEU A 134 -0.42 -5.93 13.33
C LEU A 134 0.28 -6.04 14.69
N SER A 135 1.47 -5.45 14.84
CA SER A 135 2.32 -5.62 16.01
C SER A 135 1.68 -5.08 17.29
N GLU A 136 1.96 -5.76 18.40
CA GLU A 136 1.57 -5.37 19.76
C GLU A 136 2.82 -5.31 20.64
N PRO A 137 2.77 -4.69 21.83
CA PRO A 137 3.94 -4.63 22.72
C PRO A 137 4.60 -5.99 22.96
N ASP A 138 3.79 -7.05 23.11
CA ASP A 138 4.23 -8.41 23.40
C ASP A 138 4.10 -9.37 22.21
N ALA A 139 3.68 -8.92 21.04
CA ALA A 139 3.49 -9.75 19.85
C ALA A 139 4.05 -9.08 18.59
N GLY A 140 5.23 -9.51 18.18
CA GLY A 140 5.90 -9.12 16.94
C GLY A 140 5.87 -10.24 15.91
N SER A 141 6.97 -11.01 15.82
CA SER A 141 7.07 -12.14 14.88
C SER A 141 6.10 -13.27 15.19
N ASP A 142 5.77 -13.48 16.45
CA ASP A 142 4.70 -14.38 16.87
C ASP A 142 3.36 -13.66 16.88
N VAL A 143 2.73 -13.55 15.72
CA VAL A 143 1.41 -12.90 15.59
C VAL A 143 0.29 -13.69 16.29
N ALA A 144 0.49 -14.96 16.59
CA ALA A 144 -0.48 -15.75 17.33
C ALA A 144 -0.58 -15.35 18.82
N ALA A 145 0.45 -14.66 19.34
CA ALA A 145 0.47 -14.13 20.70
C ALA A 145 -0.30 -12.80 20.86
N MET A 146 -0.95 -12.29 19.81
CA MET A 146 -1.73 -11.04 19.88
C MET A 146 -2.85 -11.11 20.92
N ASN A 147 -2.98 -10.03 21.69
CA ASN A 147 -3.97 -9.88 22.75
C ASN A 147 -5.16 -8.98 22.40
N SER A 148 -5.06 -8.18 21.33
CA SER A 148 -6.18 -7.36 20.86
C SER A 148 -7.39 -8.20 20.50
N LYS A 149 -8.57 -7.79 20.94
CA LYS A 149 -9.83 -8.55 20.78
C LYS A 149 -10.93 -7.66 20.23
N ALA A 150 -11.77 -8.23 19.38
CA ALA A 150 -12.99 -7.62 18.89
C ALA A 150 -14.20 -8.40 19.45
N PHE A 151 -15.18 -7.69 19.98
CA PHE A 151 -16.40 -8.25 20.55
C PHE A 151 -17.60 -7.68 19.80
N SER A 152 -18.52 -8.55 19.40
CA SER A 152 -19.81 -8.12 18.84
C SER A 152 -20.69 -7.54 19.96
N THR A 153 -21.37 -6.43 19.64
CA THR A 153 -22.30 -5.75 20.53
C THR A 153 -23.61 -5.44 19.77
N THR A 154 -24.62 -4.96 20.46
CA THR A 154 -25.88 -4.52 19.83
C THR A 154 -25.71 -3.31 18.92
N GLU A 155 -24.64 -2.52 19.09
CA GLU A 155 -24.35 -1.31 18.35
C GLU A 155 -23.24 -1.49 17.29
N GLY A 156 -22.71 -2.71 17.11
CA GLY A 156 -21.63 -3.02 16.19
C GLY A 156 -20.51 -3.82 16.86
N TRP A 157 -19.26 -3.41 16.67
CA TRP A 157 -18.09 -4.08 17.21
C TRP A 157 -17.34 -3.18 18.21
N LYS A 158 -16.95 -3.74 19.34
CA LYS A 158 -16.04 -3.12 20.29
C LYS A 158 -14.68 -3.77 20.17
N VAL A 159 -13.65 -2.97 19.82
CA VAL A 159 -12.26 -3.41 19.75
C VAL A 159 -11.52 -2.93 21.02
N ASN A 160 -10.74 -3.81 21.63
CA ASN A 160 -9.90 -3.50 22.79
C ASN A 160 -8.52 -4.11 22.59
N GLY A 161 -7.48 -3.28 22.67
CA GLY A 161 -6.09 -3.69 22.49
C GLY A 161 -5.17 -2.50 22.30
N GLU A 162 -3.88 -2.79 22.17
CA GLU A 162 -2.83 -1.81 21.91
C GLU A 162 -2.00 -2.31 20.73
N LYS A 163 -1.74 -1.42 19.76
CA LYS A 163 -0.90 -1.70 18.60
C LYS A 163 0.35 -0.82 18.63
N SER A 164 1.49 -1.37 18.24
CA SER A 164 2.79 -0.71 18.30
C SER A 164 3.45 -0.65 16.93
N TRP A 165 4.19 0.43 16.69
CA TRP A 165 5.00 0.62 15.47
C TRP A 165 4.20 0.62 14.17
N ILE A 166 3.02 1.25 14.21
CA ILE A 166 2.10 1.23 13.08
C ILE A 166 2.45 2.33 12.08
N SER A 167 2.91 1.90 10.93
CA SER A 167 3.16 2.78 9.78
C SER A 167 1.87 3.46 9.33
N ASN A 168 1.93 4.76 9.08
CA ASN A 168 0.77 5.60 8.80
C ASN A 168 -0.27 5.65 9.94
N GLY A 169 0.08 5.28 11.18
CA GLY A 169 -0.86 5.25 12.30
C GLY A 169 -1.52 6.60 12.59
N GLY A 170 -0.83 7.71 12.34
CA GLY A 170 -1.36 9.08 12.45
C GLY A 170 -2.00 9.62 11.16
N LEU A 171 -1.80 8.96 10.02
CA LEU A 171 -2.26 9.39 8.70
C LEU A 171 -3.48 8.62 8.21
N SER A 172 -3.53 7.34 8.59
CA SER A 172 -4.48 6.39 8.03
C SER A 172 -5.92 6.74 8.39
N LEU A 173 -6.78 6.68 7.39
CA LEU A 173 -8.24 6.68 7.57
C LEU A 173 -8.80 5.26 7.66
N ILE A 174 -7.96 4.26 7.39
CA ILE A 174 -8.30 2.83 7.48
C ILE A 174 -7.21 2.16 8.30
N HIS A 175 -7.57 1.65 9.46
CA HIS A 175 -6.72 0.81 10.29
C HIS A 175 -7.26 -0.63 10.26
N ILE A 176 -6.44 -1.55 9.80
CA ILE A 176 -6.75 -2.99 9.78
C ILE A 176 -5.76 -3.71 10.67
#